data_66359ad68b8143712e079c7963027c29
#
_entry.id   66359ad68b8143712e079c7963027c29
#
_cell.length_a   1.000
_cell.length_b   1.000
_cell.length_c   1.000
_cell.angle_alpha   90.00
_cell.angle_beta   90.00
_cell.angle_gamma   90.00
#
_symmetry.space_group_name_H-M   'P 1'
#
loop_
_entity.id
_entity.type
_entity.pdbx_description
1 polymer ?
#
loop_
_entity_poly.entity_id
_entity_poly.type
_entity_poly.pdbx_seq_one_letter_code
_entity_poly.pdbx_strand_id
1 'polypeptide(L)'
;MDENLGPVAISIRREKISPSEAESNNGGSGHHHGSHHHNHHNQQKDQNIYRIIIRTSELATLRGTVLEEAIPSLKPPGPKGLSLREVLDMVSPEIHLPCLRLAIPGQTTEQQLLKLDQQGLSNHYKVGILYCKAGQSTEEEMYNNEEGGPAFDDFLNLIGQRVRLRGFEKYKAGLDNKMDSTGLYSLYSQYQDRELMFHVSSLLPFTPNNRQQLLRKRHIGNDIVTIVFQEPGALPFSPKNIRSQFQHVFIIVRVLHPCTDHTQYQVAVSRSKEVPIFGPPIPAGATFSKSQAFVDFLLAKIINAEHAAHRSQKFATMATRTRQEYLKVIQNFAQSKILLHNISNQPSVTIDPVPPCRLFYVLGLDFITSSHCLARPVLEAGQIPISSPLLILSFIAFFSLFLP
;
A
#
# COMPACT_ATOMS: atom_id res chain seq x y z
N MET A 1 17.58 -7.10 24.22
CA MET A 1 16.56 -7.47 23.19
C MET A 1 15.77 -6.22 22.92
N ASP A 2 15.94 -5.66 21.78
CA ASP A 2 15.07 -4.54 21.41
C ASP A 2 13.73 -5.15 20.97
N GLU A 3 12.80 -5.19 21.91
CA GLU A 3 11.43 -5.66 21.69
C GLU A 3 10.67 -4.78 20.69
N ASN A 4 11.30 -3.69 20.21
CA ASN A 4 10.68 -2.64 19.42
C ASN A 4 10.75 -2.86 17.90
N LEU A 5 11.71 -3.64 17.38
CA LEU A 5 11.89 -3.80 15.93
C LEU A 5 10.91 -4.76 15.28
N GLY A 6 10.36 -5.71 16.05
CA GLY A 6 9.46 -6.72 15.50
C GLY A 6 10.13 -7.58 14.42
N PRO A 7 9.36 -8.22 13.53
CA PRO A 7 9.90 -9.01 12.44
C PRO A 7 10.59 -8.09 11.40
N VAL A 8 11.76 -8.53 10.92
CA VAL A 8 12.60 -7.79 9.96
C VAL A 8 12.94 -8.68 8.77
N ALA A 9 12.95 -8.11 7.57
CA ALA A 9 13.48 -8.76 6.37
C ALA A 9 14.58 -7.91 5.74
N ILE A 10 15.76 -8.51 5.57
CA ILE A 10 16.96 -7.83 5.07
C ILE A 10 17.38 -8.46 3.75
N SER A 11 17.61 -7.62 2.75
CA SER A 11 18.22 -8.00 1.48
C SER A 11 19.57 -7.33 1.36
N ILE A 12 20.64 -8.11 1.16
CA ILE A 12 21.99 -7.57 0.93
C ILE A 12 22.53 -8.20 -0.34
N ARG A 13 23.08 -7.35 -1.22
CA ARG A 13 23.72 -7.77 -2.46
C ARG A 13 25.05 -7.09 -2.60
N ARG A 14 26.11 -7.87 -2.80
CA ARG A 14 27.42 -7.36 -3.18
C ARG A 14 27.51 -7.25 -4.69
N GLU A 15 27.93 -6.09 -5.20
CA GLU A 15 28.08 -5.81 -6.62
C GLU A 15 29.44 -5.16 -6.87
N LYS A 16 29.99 -5.43 -8.07
CA LYS A 16 31.11 -4.66 -8.58
C LYS A 16 30.57 -3.51 -9.43
N ILE A 17 31.07 -2.32 -9.21
CA ILE A 17 30.76 -1.18 -10.03
C ILE A 17 32.01 -0.74 -10.79
N SER A 18 31.84 -0.42 -12.06
CA SER A 18 32.87 0.22 -12.85
C SER A 18 32.97 1.71 -12.48
N PRO A 19 34.15 2.31 -12.61
CA PRO A 19 34.35 3.71 -12.26
C PRO A 19 33.42 4.70 -12.98
N SER A 20 32.99 4.40 -14.20
CA SER A 20 32.05 5.21 -14.98
C SER A 20 30.64 5.28 -14.40
N GLU A 21 30.23 4.28 -13.60
CA GLU A 21 28.91 4.24 -12.94
C GLU A 21 28.93 4.94 -11.56
N ALA A 22 30.10 5.10 -10.95
CA ALA A 22 30.26 5.74 -9.65
C ALA A 22 30.05 7.27 -9.73
N GLU A 23 30.43 7.90 -10.84
CA GLU A 23 30.30 9.34 -11.04
C GLU A 23 28.87 9.80 -11.37
N SER A 24 28.04 8.96 -11.97
CA SER A 24 26.66 9.30 -12.31
C SER A 24 25.71 9.40 -11.11
N ASN A 25 26.09 8.87 -9.95
CA ASN A 25 25.27 8.91 -8.73
C ASN A 25 25.56 10.10 -7.79
N ASN A 26 26.56 10.94 -8.11
CA ASN A 26 26.96 12.08 -7.29
C ASN A 26 26.65 13.41 -7.99
N GLY A 27 25.39 13.61 -8.43
CA GLY A 27 24.91 14.84 -9.05
C GLY A 27 24.86 16.02 -8.07
N GLY A 28 25.96 16.67 -7.83
CA GLY A 28 26.11 17.95 -7.14
C GLY A 28 26.96 18.91 -7.99
N SER A 29 26.32 19.98 -8.43
CA SER A 29 26.87 21.06 -9.26
C SER A 29 28.17 21.67 -8.71
N GLY A 30 29.21 21.74 -9.53
CA GLY A 30 30.43 22.50 -9.24
C GLY A 30 31.14 22.92 -10.52
N HIS A 31 31.35 24.22 -10.67
CA HIS A 31 31.88 24.94 -11.81
C HIS A 31 33.30 24.52 -12.25
N HIS A 32 33.50 24.54 -13.56
CA HIS A 32 34.76 24.45 -14.27
C HIS A 32 35.78 25.54 -13.88
N HIS A 33 37.05 25.14 -13.63
CA HIS A 33 38.20 25.87 -14.10
C HIS A 33 39.30 24.88 -14.49
N GLY A 34 39.86 25.13 -15.68
CA GLY A 34 40.75 24.24 -16.39
C GLY A 34 42.20 24.25 -15.91
N SER A 35 42.89 23.31 -16.47
CA SER A 35 44.27 23.26 -16.92
C SER A 35 45.22 22.28 -16.22
N HIS A 36 45.89 21.60 -17.11
CA HIS A 36 47.19 20.91 -17.10
C HIS A 36 47.23 19.39 -17.05
N HIS A 37 47.54 18.84 -18.21
CA HIS A 37 47.95 17.46 -18.47
C HIS A 37 49.06 16.98 -17.54
N HIS A 38 48.75 15.90 -16.82
CA HIS A 38 49.73 14.86 -16.51
C HIS A 38 49.03 13.50 -16.73
N ASN A 39 49.51 12.78 -17.76
CA ASN A 39 49.16 11.39 -18.02
C ASN A 39 49.68 10.50 -16.88
N HIS A 40 48.90 10.33 -15.84
CA HIS A 40 48.97 9.16 -14.99
C HIS A 40 47.85 8.22 -15.44
N HIS A 41 48.24 7.09 -16.04
CA HIS A 41 47.37 5.91 -16.16
C HIS A 41 46.97 5.46 -14.75
N ASN A 42 45.98 6.13 -14.17
CA ASN A 42 45.28 5.62 -13.01
C ASN A 42 44.40 4.48 -13.54
N GLN A 43 44.87 3.23 -13.37
CA GLN A 43 44.01 2.06 -13.46
C GLN A 43 42.92 2.24 -12.40
N GLN A 44 41.81 2.80 -12.79
CA GLN A 44 40.63 2.96 -11.95
C GLN A 44 40.18 1.54 -11.57
N LYS A 45 40.41 1.19 -10.30
CA LYS A 45 40.15 -0.14 -9.75
C LYS A 45 38.67 -0.32 -9.58
N ASP A 46 38.14 -1.44 -10.06
CA ASP A 46 36.74 -1.85 -9.78
C ASP A 46 36.46 -1.76 -8.29
N GLN A 47 35.35 -1.11 -7.92
CA GLN A 47 34.93 -0.97 -6.54
C GLN A 47 33.82 -1.96 -6.23
N ASN A 48 33.86 -2.54 -5.04
CA ASN A 48 32.77 -3.37 -4.54
C ASN A 48 31.84 -2.55 -3.65
N ILE A 49 30.54 -2.74 -3.84
CA ILE A 49 29.50 -2.12 -3.04
C ILE A 49 28.56 -3.15 -2.45
N TYR A 50 27.95 -2.81 -1.32
CA TYR A 50 26.82 -3.53 -0.76
C TYR A 50 25.55 -2.69 -0.94
N ARG A 51 24.57 -3.22 -1.69
CA ARG A 51 23.22 -2.68 -1.73
C ARG A 51 22.38 -3.36 -0.66
N ILE A 52 21.76 -2.57 0.20
CA ILE A 52 21.09 -3.04 1.39
C ILE A 52 19.65 -2.51 1.42
N ILE A 53 18.71 -3.40 1.70
CA ILE A 53 17.31 -3.04 1.94
C ILE A 53 16.89 -3.69 3.26
N ILE A 54 16.53 -2.86 4.25
CA ILE A 54 16.04 -3.31 5.55
C ILE A 54 14.56 -2.95 5.67
N ARG A 55 13.73 -3.95 5.88
CA ARG A 55 12.27 -3.85 6.04
C ARG A 55 11.93 -4.24 7.45
N THR A 56 11.48 -3.29 8.23
CA THR A 56 11.02 -3.49 9.61
C THR A 56 9.51 -3.48 9.68
N SER A 57 8.95 -3.64 10.86
CA SER A 57 7.53 -3.44 11.13
C SER A 57 7.07 -1.98 10.92
N GLU A 58 8.00 -1.03 10.90
CA GLU A 58 7.71 0.35 10.55
C GLU A 58 7.38 0.49 9.05
N LEU A 59 6.63 1.51 8.70
CA LEU A 59 6.19 1.72 7.31
C LEU A 59 7.33 2.12 6.37
N ALA A 60 8.40 2.69 6.90
CA ALA A 60 9.57 3.06 6.13
C ALA A 60 10.47 1.86 5.86
N THR A 61 10.83 1.64 4.60
CA THR A 61 11.87 0.69 4.20
C THR A 61 13.18 1.44 4.03
N LEU A 62 14.20 1.03 4.78
CA LEU A 62 15.54 1.60 4.69
C LEU A 62 16.26 1.01 3.48
N ARG A 63 16.81 1.87 2.63
CA ARG A 63 17.58 1.49 1.44
C ARG A 63 18.89 2.26 1.42
N GLY A 64 19.98 1.55 1.17
CA GLY A 64 21.29 2.17 1.14
C GLY A 64 22.28 1.41 0.29
N THR A 65 23.37 2.09 -0.04
CA THR A 65 24.54 1.54 -0.69
C THR A 65 25.78 1.95 0.10
N VAL A 66 26.63 0.98 0.41
CA VAL A 66 27.86 1.20 1.16
C VAL A 66 29.02 0.64 0.36
N LEU A 67 30.09 1.41 0.23
CA LEU A 67 31.34 0.94 -0.35
C LEU A 67 31.99 -0.11 0.57
N GLU A 68 32.48 -1.20 0.02
CA GLU A 68 33.14 -2.26 0.80
C GLU A 68 34.35 -1.69 1.57
N GLU A 69 35.07 -0.76 0.97
CA GLU A 69 36.25 -0.12 1.57
C GLU A 69 35.89 0.85 2.73
N ALA A 70 34.63 1.31 2.79
CA ALA A 70 34.18 2.20 3.85
C ALA A 70 33.75 1.44 5.12
N ILE A 71 33.65 0.11 5.07
CA ILE A 71 33.26 -0.71 6.20
C ILE A 71 34.53 -1.11 7.00
N PRO A 72 34.63 -0.73 8.28
CA PRO A 72 35.76 -1.12 9.11
C PRO A 72 35.83 -2.63 9.25
N SER A 73 36.94 -3.22 8.82
CA SER A 73 37.20 -4.65 8.95
C SER A 73 38.61 -4.91 9.45
N LEU A 74 38.75 -5.85 10.37
CA LEU A 74 40.04 -6.27 10.92
C LEU A 74 40.84 -7.14 9.95
N LYS A 75 40.19 -7.66 8.91
CA LYS A 75 40.80 -8.54 7.91
C LYS A 75 40.45 -8.04 6.51
N PRO A 76 41.37 -8.16 5.54
CA PRO A 76 41.05 -7.83 4.18
C PRO A 76 39.86 -8.69 3.69
N PRO A 77 38.95 -8.10 2.86
CA PRO A 77 37.82 -8.84 2.33
C PRO A 77 38.28 -10.06 1.54
N GLY A 78 37.69 -11.23 1.87
CA GLY A 78 37.92 -12.45 1.11
C GLY A 78 37.23 -12.43 -0.26
N PRO A 79 37.35 -13.50 -1.06
CA PRO A 79 36.69 -13.58 -2.37
C PRO A 79 35.17 -13.36 -2.32
N LYS A 80 34.54 -13.71 -1.22
CA LYS A 80 33.11 -13.56 -0.96
C LYS A 80 32.72 -12.19 -0.38
N GLY A 81 33.70 -11.29 -0.15
CA GLY A 81 33.52 -10.01 0.51
C GLY A 81 33.59 -10.08 2.04
N LEU A 82 33.07 -9.05 2.69
CA LEU A 82 32.98 -8.94 4.15
C LEU A 82 31.90 -9.88 4.70
N SER A 83 32.02 -10.21 5.97
CA SER A 83 30.98 -10.98 6.66
C SER A 83 29.71 -10.15 6.80
N LEU A 84 28.55 -10.82 6.86
CA LEU A 84 27.27 -10.17 7.12
C LEU A 84 27.30 -9.31 8.39
N ARG A 85 28.01 -9.79 9.41
CA ARG A 85 28.15 -9.09 10.68
C ARG A 85 28.80 -7.73 10.49
N GLU A 86 29.95 -7.68 9.82
CA GLU A 86 30.65 -6.42 9.58
C GLU A 86 29.80 -5.41 8.82
N VAL A 87 29.05 -5.88 7.82
CA VAL A 87 28.15 -5.05 7.02
C VAL A 87 26.99 -4.52 7.87
N LEU A 88 26.33 -5.36 8.66
CA LEU A 88 25.19 -4.97 9.46
C LEU A 88 25.57 -4.14 10.69
N ASP A 89 26.68 -4.47 11.36
CA ASP A 89 27.18 -3.67 12.51
C ASP A 89 27.45 -2.21 12.07
N MET A 90 27.81 -1.99 10.81
CA MET A 90 27.99 -0.64 10.25
C MET A 90 26.68 0.07 9.90
N VAL A 91 25.72 -0.65 9.34
CA VAL A 91 24.50 -0.06 8.73
C VAL A 91 23.33 0.00 9.72
N SER A 92 23.21 -0.99 10.60
CA SER A 92 22.08 -1.16 11.50
C SER A 92 22.52 -1.98 12.73
N PRO A 93 23.32 -1.39 13.61
CA PRO A 93 23.90 -2.08 14.77
C PRO A 93 22.86 -2.58 15.77
N GLU A 94 21.64 -2.04 15.71
CA GLU A 94 20.49 -2.46 16.53
C GLU A 94 19.96 -3.85 16.15
N ILE A 95 20.34 -4.39 14.99
CA ILE A 95 19.85 -5.69 14.54
C ILE A 95 20.68 -6.83 15.17
N HIS A 96 20.06 -7.64 16.01
CA HIS A 96 20.70 -8.80 16.64
C HIS A 96 20.91 -9.95 15.66
N LEU A 97 22.13 -10.12 15.18
CA LEU A 97 22.53 -11.16 14.23
C LEU A 97 22.16 -12.61 14.63
N PRO A 98 22.25 -13.03 15.92
CA PRO A 98 21.84 -14.38 16.33
C PRO A 98 20.37 -14.70 16.04
N CYS A 99 19.52 -13.66 15.93
CA CYS A 99 18.10 -13.82 15.61
C CYS A 99 17.84 -13.92 14.11
N LEU A 100 18.83 -13.64 13.26
CA LEU A 100 18.69 -13.73 11.80
C LEU A 100 18.73 -15.19 11.32
N ARG A 101 17.90 -15.49 10.34
CA ARG A 101 17.93 -16.76 9.61
C ARG A 101 18.07 -16.46 8.12
N LEU A 102 18.92 -17.27 7.47
CA LEU A 102 19.09 -17.14 6.02
C LEU A 102 17.84 -17.70 5.32
N ALA A 103 17.21 -16.86 4.51
CA ALA A 103 16.12 -17.31 3.65
C ALA A 103 16.67 -18.03 2.42
N ILE A 104 16.03 -19.12 2.02
CA ILE A 104 16.36 -19.80 0.78
C ILE A 104 16.01 -18.89 -0.39
N PRO A 105 16.98 -18.54 -1.27
CA PRO A 105 16.70 -17.73 -2.42
C PRO A 105 15.73 -18.46 -3.36
N GLY A 106 14.77 -17.72 -3.91
CA GLY A 106 13.80 -18.27 -4.84
C GLY A 106 12.78 -17.23 -5.28
N GLN A 107 12.23 -17.45 -6.46
CA GLN A 107 11.27 -16.53 -7.09
C GLN A 107 10.09 -16.18 -6.15
N THR A 108 9.58 -17.13 -5.40
CA THR A 108 8.48 -16.90 -4.44
C THR A 108 8.89 -15.92 -3.33
N THR A 109 10.07 -16.09 -2.74
CA THR A 109 10.58 -15.20 -1.68
C THR A 109 10.81 -13.78 -2.24
N GLU A 110 11.40 -13.68 -3.43
CA GLU A 110 11.62 -12.40 -4.10
C GLU A 110 10.30 -11.68 -4.41
N GLN A 111 9.30 -12.40 -4.92
CA GLN A 111 7.97 -11.84 -5.19
C GLN A 111 7.26 -11.36 -3.92
N GLN A 112 7.39 -12.10 -2.80
CA GLN A 112 6.81 -11.69 -1.54
C GLN A 112 7.48 -10.41 -0.99
N LEU A 113 8.80 -10.32 -1.07
CA LEU A 113 9.53 -9.12 -0.67
C LEU A 113 9.17 -7.92 -1.56
N LEU A 114 9.03 -8.15 -2.88
CA LEU A 114 8.61 -7.10 -3.81
C LEU A 114 7.19 -6.59 -3.49
N LYS A 115 6.25 -7.49 -3.22
CA LYS A 115 4.90 -7.10 -2.77
C LYS A 115 4.93 -6.28 -1.49
N LEU A 116 5.79 -6.65 -0.53
CA LEU A 116 5.96 -5.87 0.69
C LEU A 116 6.52 -4.47 0.40
N ASP A 117 7.46 -4.34 -0.53
CA ASP A 117 8.04 -3.06 -0.93
C ASP A 117 7.05 -2.17 -1.70
N GLN A 118 6.10 -2.80 -2.40
CA GLN A 118 5.03 -2.11 -3.14
C GLN A 118 3.84 -1.71 -2.26
N GLN A 119 3.78 -2.16 -1.01
CA GLN A 119 2.75 -1.71 -0.08
C GLN A 119 2.79 -0.19 0.10
N GLY A 120 1.66 0.46 -0.11
CA GLY A 120 1.55 1.93 -0.04
C GLY A 120 1.84 2.67 -1.35
N LEU A 121 2.19 1.97 -2.44
CA LEU A 121 2.35 2.53 -3.78
C LEU A 121 1.11 2.27 -4.65
N SER A 122 -0.09 2.29 -4.06
CA SER A 122 -1.31 2.07 -4.82
C SER A 122 -1.62 3.24 -5.76
N ASN A 123 -1.85 2.91 -7.03
CA ASN A 123 -2.38 3.85 -8.04
C ASN A 123 -3.89 3.68 -8.21
N HIS A 124 -4.56 2.97 -7.28
CA HIS A 124 -5.96 2.64 -7.32
C HIS A 124 -6.69 3.24 -6.12
N TYR A 125 -7.78 3.96 -6.38
CA TYR A 125 -8.55 4.68 -5.37
C TYR A 125 -10.01 4.30 -5.45
N LYS A 126 -10.65 4.07 -4.30
CA LYS A 126 -12.07 3.85 -4.18
C LYS A 126 -12.72 4.99 -3.42
N VAL A 127 -13.81 5.52 -3.94
CA VAL A 127 -14.40 6.76 -3.45
C VAL A 127 -15.92 6.62 -3.39
N GLY A 128 -16.50 6.86 -2.22
CA GLY A 128 -17.94 6.89 -2.07
C GLY A 128 -18.55 8.18 -2.65
N ILE A 129 -19.74 8.09 -3.24
CA ILE A 129 -20.54 9.26 -3.61
C ILE A 129 -21.95 9.11 -3.04
N LEU A 130 -22.32 10.05 -2.18
CA LEU A 130 -23.66 10.18 -1.63
C LEU A 130 -24.39 11.35 -2.30
N TYR A 131 -25.65 11.11 -2.64
CA TYR A 131 -26.55 12.09 -3.20
C TYR A 131 -27.46 12.66 -2.13
N CYS A 132 -27.41 13.97 -1.94
CA CYS A 132 -28.16 14.71 -0.93
C CYS A 132 -29.17 15.63 -1.61
N LYS A 133 -30.45 15.29 -1.55
CA LYS A 133 -31.57 16.09 -2.10
C LYS A 133 -31.87 17.30 -1.24
N ALA A 134 -32.67 18.22 -1.77
CA ALA A 134 -33.24 19.29 -1.02
C ALA A 134 -33.95 18.79 0.26
N GLY A 135 -33.71 19.47 1.37
CA GLY A 135 -34.28 19.11 2.69
C GLY A 135 -33.58 17.93 3.41
N GLN A 136 -32.64 17.23 2.76
CA GLN A 136 -31.90 16.13 3.38
C GLN A 136 -30.59 16.59 4.04
N SER A 137 -30.15 15.86 5.07
CA SER A 137 -28.87 16.08 5.76
C SER A 137 -28.24 14.83 6.33
N THR A 138 -29.00 13.76 6.48
CA THR A 138 -28.56 12.55 7.18
C THR A 138 -28.06 11.45 6.23
N GLU A 139 -27.16 10.61 6.72
CA GLU A 139 -26.64 9.47 5.98
C GLU A 139 -27.76 8.54 5.52
N GLU A 140 -28.72 8.27 6.40
CA GLU A 140 -29.86 7.39 6.12
C GLU A 140 -30.71 7.92 4.95
N GLU A 141 -31.05 9.22 4.95
CA GLU A 141 -31.82 9.84 3.87
C GLU A 141 -31.06 9.73 2.53
N MET A 142 -29.75 10.00 2.52
CA MET A 142 -28.93 9.96 1.32
C MET A 142 -28.81 8.52 0.76
N TYR A 143 -28.67 7.50 1.61
CA TYR A 143 -28.66 6.10 1.16
C TYR A 143 -30.01 5.64 0.61
N ASN A 144 -31.10 6.22 1.05
CA ASN A 144 -32.46 5.86 0.61
C ASN A 144 -32.91 6.57 -0.67
N ASN A 145 -32.10 7.44 -1.26
CA ASN A 145 -32.38 7.96 -2.59
C ASN A 145 -32.21 6.85 -3.64
N GLU A 146 -33.30 6.37 -4.22
CA GLU A 146 -33.25 5.29 -5.20
C GLU A 146 -32.53 5.73 -6.47
N GLU A 147 -32.83 6.93 -6.94
CA GLU A 147 -32.27 7.52 -8.16
C GLU A 147 -31.63 8.89 -7.87
N GLY A 148 -30.70 9.29 -8.75
CA GLY A 148 -30.16 10.64 -8.79
C GLY A 148 -31.10 11.60 -9.52
N GLY A 149 -30.95 12.91 -9.27
CA GLY A 149 -31.57 13.96 -10.06
C GLY A 149 -30.70 14.38 -11.24
N PRO A 150 -31.24 15.17 -12.18
CA PRO A 150 -30.51 15.61 -13.38
C PRO A 150 -29.19 16.33 -13.07
N ALA A 151 -29.17 17.15 -12.02
CA ALA A 151 -27.97 17.86 -11.59
C ALA A 151 -26.88 16.90 -11.07
N PHE A 152 -27.29 15.79 -10.43
CA PHE A 152 -26.38 14.77 -9.96
C PHE A 152 -25.82 13.95 -11.13
N ASP A 153 -26.67 13.58 -12.07
CA ASP A 153 -26.22 12.85 -13.28
C ASP A 153 -25.25 13.70 -14.12
N ASP A 154 -25.52 14.99 -14.22
CA ASP A 154 -24.63 15.95 -14.90
C ASP A 154 -23.26 16.06 -14.20
N PHE A 155 -23.25 16.08 -12.87
CA PHE A 155 -22.01 16.02 -12.08
C PHE A 155 -21.25 14.70 -12.26
N LEU A 156 -21.94 13.56 -12.22
CA LEU A 156 -21.30 12.25 -12.44
C LEU A 156 -20.67 12.17 -13.82
N ASN A 157 -21.38 12.61 -14.86
CA ASN A 157 -20.86 12.64 -16.25
C ASN A 157 -19.66 13.59 -16.41
N LEU A 158 -19.56 14.62 -15.57
CA LEU A 158 -18.44 15.55 -15.58
C LEU A 158 -17.17 14.90 -14.98
N ILE A 159 -17.29 14.19 -13.85
CA ILE A 159 -16.13 13.72 -13.09
C ILE A 159 -15.63 12.31 -13.50
N GLY A 160 -16.39 11.59 -14.33
CA GLY A 160 -15.98 10.25 -14.75
C GLY A 160 -16.83 9.67 -15.86
N GLN A 161 -16.46 8.49 -16.26
CA GLN A 161 -17.14 7.69 -17.27
C GLN A 161 -18.03 6.64 -16.60
N ARG A 162 -19.31 6.58 -16.98
CA ARG A 162 -20.20 5.48 -16.58
C ARG A 162 -19.77 4.21 -17.30
N VAL A 163 -19.36 3.18 -16.57
CA VAL A 163 -18.87 1.91 -17.09
C VAL A 163 -19.80 0.76 -16.73
N ARG A 164 -19.99 -0.18 -17.66
CA ARG A 164 -20.69 -1.43 -17.41
C ARG A 164 -19.78 -2.32 -16.55
N LEU A 165 -20.27 -2.78 -15.39
CA LEU A 165 -19.45 -3.58 -14.48
C LEU A 165 -19.16 -4.98 -15.03
N ARG A 166 -20.16 -5.66 -15.63
CA ARG A 166 -19.94 -6.99 -16.20
C ARG A 166 -18.89 -6.93 -17.32
N GLY A 167 -17.80 -7.70 -17.15
CA GLY A 167 -16.68 -7.72 -18.08
C GLY A 167 -15.71 -6.54 -17.94
N PHE A 168 -15.84 -5.70 -16.92
CA PHE A 168 -14.90 -4.59 -16.69
C PHE A 168 -13.57 -5.14 -16.17
N GLU A 169 -12.48 -4.87 -16.89
CA GLU A 169 -11.15 -5.45 -16.63
C GLU A 169 -10.22 -4.54 -15.81
N LYS A 170 -10.50 -3.23 -15.77
CA LYS A 170 -9.72 -2.28 -14.99
C LYS A 170 -10.04 -2.36 -13.51
N TYR A 171 -9.50 -1.42 -12.72
CA TYR A 171 -9.73 -1.38 -11.28
C TYR A 171 -11.23 -1.21 -10.96
N LYS A 172 -11.79 -2.13 -10.20
CA LYS A 172 -13.23 -2.21 -9.89
C LYS A 172 -13.58 -1.98 -8.41
N ALA A 173 -12.62 -1.69 -7.56
CA ALA A 173 -12.82 -1.36 -6.13
C ALA A 173 -13.68 -2.39 -5.36
N GLY A 174 -13.56 -3.68 -5.66
CA GLY A 174 -14.36 -4.73 -5.01
C GLY A 174 -15.79 -4.86 -5.53
N LEU A 175 -16.18 -4.12 -6.58
CA LEU A 175 -17.45 -4.32 -7.26
C LEU A 175 -17.45 -5.62 -8.08
N ASP A 176 -18.62 -6.22 -8.22
CA ASP A 176 -18.80 -7.48 -8.96
C ASP A 176 -18.82 -7.20 -10.48
N ASN A 177 -17.90 -7.83 -11.20
CA ASN A 177 -17.83 -7.75 -12.64
C ASN A 177 -18.29 -9.02 -13.37
N LYS A 178 -19.00 -9.93 -12.67
CA LYS A 178 -19.47 -11.19 -13.20
C LYS A 178 -20.98 -11.33 -13.21
N MET A 179 -21.62 -11.05 -12.08
CA MET A 179 -23.02 -11.42 -11.79
C MET A 179 -23.96 -10.22 -11.62
N ASP A 180 -23.51 -8.99 -11.79
CA ASP A 180 -24.28 -7.76 -11.54
C ASP A 180 -24.78 -7.59 -10.09
N SER A 181 -24.21 -8.32 -9.13
CA SER A 181 -24.65 -8.31 -7.73
C SER A 181 -24.40 -6.97 -7.00
N THR A 182 -23.54 -6.11 -7.55
CA THR A 182 -23.25 -4.78 -7.03
C THR A 182 -23.75 -3.65 -7.92
N GLY A 183 -24.71 -3.94 -8.78
CA GLY A 183 -25.27 -3.01 -9.76
C GLY A 183 -24.80 -3.26 -11.18
N LEU A 184 -25.46 -2.61 -12.14
CA LEU A 184 -25.16 -2.79 -13.57
C LEU A 184 -24.00 -1.92 -14.01
N TYR A 185 -23.91 -0.72 -13.48
CA TYR A 185 -22.95 0.32 -13.85
C TYR A 185 -22.29 0.91 -12.60
N SER A 186 -21.12 1.47 -12.80
CA SER A 186 -20.51 2.37 -11.83
C SER A 186 -19.80 3.50 -12.57
N LEU A 187 -19.15 4.39 -11.81
CA LEU A 187 -18.43 5.53 -12.36
C LEU A 187 -16.93 5.27 -12.21
N TYR A 188 -16.21 5.41 -13.31
CA TYR A 188 -14.76 5.23 -13.39
C TYR A 188 -14.10 6.50 -13.88
N SER A 189 -12.95 6.85 -13.32
CA SER A 189 -12.13 7.96 -13.79
C SER A 189 -10.65 7.58 -13.76
N GLN A 190 -9.88 8.24 -14.59
CA GLN A 190 -8.43 8.12 -14.59
C GLN A 190 -7.81 9.52 -14.48
N TYR A 191 -6.89 9.68 -13.55
CA TYR A 191 -6.15 10.92 -13.34
C TYR A 191 -4.68 10.64 -13.35
N GLN A 192 -3.97 11.09 -14.39
CA GLN A 192 -2.58 10.70 -14.66
C GLN A 192 -2.44 9.17 -14.76
N ASP A 193 -1.58 8.54 -13.95
CA ASP A 193 -1.36 7.10 -13.83
C ASP A 193 -2.26 6.41 -12.80
N ARG A 194 -3.26 7.12 -12.26
CA ARG A 194 -4.13 6.65 -11.17
C ARG A 194 -5.52 6.32 -11.66
N GLU A 195 -6.05 5.21 -11.18
CA GLU A 195 -7.41 4.75 -11.46
C GLU A 195 -8.32 5.01 -10.25
N LEU A 196 -9.49 5.60 -10.49
CA LEU A 196 -10.51 5.85 -9.47
C LEU A 196 -11.79 5.11 -9.86
N MET A 197 -12.31 4.28 -8.95
CA MET A 197 -13.64 3.70 -9.05
C MET A 197 -14.52 4.32 -7.98
N PHE A 198 -15.70 4.82 -8.39
CA PHE A 198 -16.62 5.44 -7.47
C PHE A 198 -17.74 4.49 -7.07
N HIS A 199 -18.00 4.36 -5.79
CA HIS A 199 -19.17 3.70 -5.26
C HIS A 199 -20.30 4.72 -5.16
N VAL A 200 -21.11 4.81 -6.20
CA VAL A 200 -22.20 5.79 -6.28
C VAL A 200 -23.47 5.22 -5.65
N SER A 201 -24.04 5.90 -4.65
CA SER A 201 -25.19 5.39 -3.90
C SER A 201 -26.38 5.00 -4.79
N SER A 202 -26.72 5.79 -5.80
CA SER A 202 -27.82 5.51 -6.71
C SER A 202 -27.53 4.45 -7.79
N LEU A 203 -26.25 4.07 -7.99
CA LEU A 203 -25.86 3.01 -8.92
C LEU A 203 -25.67 1.64 -8.25
N LEU A 204 -25.49 1.64 -6.93
CA LEU A 204 -25.46 0.42 -6.10
C LEU A 204 -26.89 -0.11 -5.89
N PRO A 205 -27.07 -1.43 -5.65
CA PRO A 205 -28.38 -2.03 -5.48
C PRO A 205 -29.18 -1.38 -4.35
N PHE A 206 -30.43 -1.02 -4.67
CA PHE A 206 -31.41 -0.52 -3.72
C PHE A 206 -32.22 -1.67 -3.12
N THR A 207 -32.44 -1.65 -1.81
CA THR A 207 -33.30 -2.62 -1.13
C THR A 207 -34.59 -1.93 -0.69
N PRO A 208 -35.74 -2.19 -1.33
CA PRO A 208 -36.99 -1.59 -0.95
C PRO A 208 -37.34 -1.85 0.52
N ASN A 209 -37.96 -0.88 1.18
CA ASN A 209 -38.39 -0.96 2.59
C ASN A 209 -37.27 -1.21 3.61
N ASN A 210 -36.02 -1.04 3.23
CA ASN A 210 -34.86 -1.15 4.14
C ASN A 210 -34.17 0.20 4.33
N ARG A 211 -34.48 0.89 5.43
CA ARG A 211 -33.89 2.21 5.75
C ARG A 211 -32.38 2.19 5.87
N GLN A 212 -31.78 1.07 6.27
CA GLN A 212 -30.34 0.97 6.49
C GLN A 212 -29.52 0.81 5.21
N GLN A 213 -30.12 0.35 4.11
CA GLN A 213 -29.48 0.15 2.80
C GLN A 213 -28.09 -0.51 2.92
N LEU A 214 -28.00 -1.66 3.60
CA LEU A 214 -26.75 -2.33 3.94
C LEU A 214 -25.88 -2.67 2.72
N LEU A 215 -26.52 -2.99 1.57
CA LEU A 215 -25.80 -3.28 0.33
C LEU A 215 -25.04 -2.04 -0.19
N ARG A 216 -25.60 -0.85 -0.04
CA ARG A 216 -24.96 0.42 -0.39
C ARG A 216 -23.88 0.79 0.64
N LYS A 217 -24.25 0.66 1.91
CA LYS A 217 -23.38 1.03 3.03
C LYS A 217 -22.12 0.18 3.14
N ARG A 218 -22.17 -1.12 2.76
CA ARG A 218 -20.99 -2.00 2.80
C ARG A 218 -19.89 -1.57 1.82
N HIS A 219 -20.23 -0.87 0.73
CA HIS A 219 -19.24 -0.29 -0.19
C HIS A 219 -18.83 1.10 0.27
N ILE A 220 -19.74 2.06 0.24
CA ILE A 220 -19.45 3.47 0.56
C ILE A 220 -18.94 3.64 2.00
N GLY A 221 -19.48 2.88 2.97
CA GLY A 221 -19.03 2.93 4.36
C GLY A 221 -17.60 2.40 4.58
N ASN A 222 -17.02 1.71 3.59
CA ASN A 222 -15.64 1.23 3.62
C ASN A 222 -14.68 2.11 2.80
N ASP A 223 -15.17 3.21 2.24
CA ASP A 223 -14.32 4.16 1.52
C ASP A 223 -13.78 5.21 2.49
N ILE A 224 -12.52 5.55 2.33
CA ILE A 224 -11.85 6.54 3.20
C ILE A 224 -12.34 7.94 2.89
N VAL A 225 -12.53 8.22 1.59
CA VAL A 225 -13.01 9.50 1.06
C VAL A 225 -14.41 9.31 0.51
N THR A 226 -15.33 10.18 0.90
CA THR A 226 -16.71 10.21 0.41
C THR A 226 -17.05 11.60 -0.09
N ILE A 227 -17.55 11.68 -1.32
CA ILE A 227 -18.14 12.89 -1.87
C ILE A 227 -19.61 12.95 -1.43
N VAL A 228 -20.03 14.09 -0.92
CA VAL A 228 -21.44 14.40 -0.65
C VAL A 228 -21.89 15.45 -1.64
N PHE A 229 -22.62 15.03 -2.66
CA PHE A 229 -23.20 15.98 -3.63
C PHE A 229 -24.50 16.54 -3.08
N GLN A 230 -24.57 17.85 -2.98
CA GLN A 230 -25.72 18.56 -2.44
C GLN A 230 -26.46 19.33 -3.53
N GLU A 231 -27.75 19.07 -3.68
CA GLU A 231 -28.66 19.90 -4.47
C GLU A 231 -28.96 21.25 -3.81
N PRO A 232 -29.45 22.24 -4.56
CA PRO A 232 -29.99 23.47 -3.97
C PRO A 232 -31.09 23.11 -2.96
N GLY A 233 -31.04 23.73 -1.78
CA GLY A 233 -31.97 23.44 -0.68
C GLY A 233 -31.61 22.27 0.19
N ALA A 234 -30.55 21.54 -0.08
CA ALA A 234 -30.00 20.53 0.86
C ALA A 234 -29.55 21.20 2.16
N LEU A 235 -29.84 20.55 3.28
CA LEU A 235 -29.44 21.04 4.60
C LEU A 235 -27.93 20.89 4.82
N PRO A 236 -27.33 21.63 5.75
CA PRO A 236 -25.90 21.52 6.05
C PRO A 236 -25.52 20.09 6.45
N PHE A 237 -24.54 19.54 5.74
CA PHE A 237 -24.01 18.21 6.04
C PHE A 237 -23.19 18.24 7.33
N SER A 238 -23.41 17.25 8.20
CA SER A 238 -22.60 17.02 9.39
C SER A 238 -22.20 15.55 9.49
N PRO A 239 -20.88 15.24 9.56
CA PRO A 239 -20.40 13.85 9.68
C PRO A 239 -20.64 13.24 11.06
N LYS A 240 -21.17 13.99 12.05
CA LYS A 240 -21.39 13.51 13.43
C LYS A 240 -22.28 12.27 13.51
N ASN A 241 -23.18 12.11 12.55
CA ASN A 241 -24.15 11.01 12.50
C ASN A 241 -23.66 9.81 11.69
N ILE A 242 -22.50 9.92 11.05
CA ILE A 242 -21.94 8.84 10.26
C ILE A 242 -21.23 7.84 11.16
N ARG A 243 -21.68 6.58 11.12
CA ARG A 243 -21.17 5.50 11.98
C ARG A 243 -20.17 4.59 11.26
N SER A 244 -19.38 5.13 10.36
CA SER A 244 -18.31 4.38 9.70
C SER A 244 -17.00 4.48 10.47
N GLN A 245 -16.26 3.37 10.50
CA GLN A 245 -14.89 3.30 11.03
C GLN A 245 -13.84 3.73 9.98
N PHE A 246 -14.20 3.79 8.70
CA PHE A 246 -13.28 4.02 7.58
C PHE A 246 -13.42 5.40 6.95
N GLN A 247 -14.63 5.97 6.90
CA GLN A 247 -14.87 7.29 6.33
C GLN A 247 -14.21 8.39 7.17
N HIS A 248 -13.12 8.92 6.71
CA HIS A 248 -12.33 9.94 7.42
C HIS A 248 -12.36 11.30 6.77
N VAL A 249 -12.72 11.38 5.50
CA VAL A 249 -12.80 12.62 4.74
C VAL A 249 -14.08 12.67 3.95
N PHE A 250 -14.80 13.79 4.08
CA PHE A 250 -15.98 14.11 3.29
C PHE A 250 -15.70 15.35 2.46
N ILE A 251 -15.83 15.23 1.14
CA ILE A 251 -15.74 16.34 0.20
C ILE A 251 -17.16 16.71 -0.17
N ILE A 252 -17.65 17.82 0.35
CA ILE A 252 -18.99 18.31 0.10
C ILE A 252 -18.97 19.17 -1.17
N VAL A 253 -19.75 18.78 -2.17
CA VAL A 253 -19.89 19.48 -3.44
C VAL A 253 -21.31 19.98 -3.56
N ARG A 254 -21.51 21.28 -3.46
CA ARG A 254 -22.81 21.93 -3.63
C ARG A 254 -22.90 22.50 -5.04
N VAL A 255 -23.94 22.15 -5.77
CA VAL A 255 -24.20 22.70 -7.10
C VAL A 255 -24.96 24.02 -6.99
N LEU A 256 -24.55 25.01 -7.79
CA LEU A 256 -25.21 26.28 -8.00
C LEU A 256 -25.68 26.37 -9.46
N HIS A 257 -26.87 26.92 -9.69
CA HIS A 257 -27.47 27.02 -11.02
C HIS A 257 -27.42 25.72 -11.82
N PRO A 258 -27.96 24.60 -11.25
CA PRO A 258 -27.83 23.28 -11.85
C PRO A 258 -28.52 23.22 -13.22
N CYS A 259 -27.98 22.40 -14.11
CA CYS A 259 -28.52 22.15 -15.45
C CYS A 259 -28.64 23.41 -16.33
N THR A 260 -27.76 24.37 -16.13
CA THR A 260 -27.68 25.62 -16.95
C THR A 260 -26.25 25.80 -17.47
N ASP A 261 -26.06 26.70 -18.43
CA ASP A 261 -24.73 27.08 -18.94
C ASP A 261 -23.85 27.77 -17.87
N HIS A 262 -24.47 28.23 -16.79
CA HIS A 262 -23.79 28.89 -15.65
C HIS A 262 -23.64 27.96 -14.44
N THR A 263 -23.75 26.67 -14.64
CA THR A 263 -23.56 25.67 -13.54
C THR A 263 -22.19 25.84 -12.89
N GLN A 264 -22.21 26.00 -11.58
CA GLN A 264 -21.00 26.14 -10.74
C GLN A 264 -21.07 25.19 -9.55
N TYR A 265 -19.92 24.95 -8.95
CA TYR A 265 -19.77 24.09 -7.78
C TYR A 265 -19.04 24.81 -6.66
N GLN A 266 -19.56 24.70 -5.44
CA GLN A 266 -18.84 25.05 -4.22
C GLN A 266 -18.32 23.80 -3.57
N VAL A 267 -17.08 23.84 -3.08
CA VAL A 267 -16.44 22.69 -2.45
C VAL A 267 -16.07 23.03 -1.01
N ALA A 268 -16.40 22.13 -0.10
CA ALA A 268 -15.96 22.16 1.28
C ALA A 268 -15.41 20.80 1.68
N VAL A 269 -14.55 20.75 2.70
CA VAL A 269 -13.99 19.50 3.23
C VAL A 269 -14.26 19.41 4.72
N SER A 270 -14.85 18.30 5.13
CA SER A 270 -14.91 17.88 6.52
C SER A 270 -14.02 16.64 6.69
N ARG A 271 -13.12 16.65 7.68
CA ARG A 271 -12.16 15.56 7.92
C ARG A 271 -12.08 15.23 9.40
N SER A 272 -11.69 13.99 9.71
CA SER A 272 -11.31 13.60 11.07
C SER A 272 -10.15 14.47 11.58
N LYS A 273 -10.13 14.76 12.89
CA LYS A 273 -9.07 15.58 13.51
C LYS A 273 -7.66 15.04 13.27
N GLU A 274 -7.52 13.73 13.16
CA GLU A 274 -6.24 13.05 12.96
C GLU A 274 -5.71 13.16 11.53
N VAL A 275 -6.58 13.48 10.56
CA VAL A 275 -6.17 13.64 9.17
C VAL A 275 -5.50 15.00 8.99
N PRO A 276 -4.24 15.08 8.54
CA PRO A 276 -3.58 16.36 8.32
C PRO A 276 -4.24 17.16 7.18
N ILE A 277 -3.92 18.45 7.10
CA ILE A 277 -4.35 19.33 5.99
C ILE A 277 -3.71 18.85 4.68
N PHE A 278 -4.46 18.88 3.60
CA PHE A 278 -4.02 18.43 2.27
C PHE A 278 -4.46 19.37 1.15
N GLY A 279 -3.64 19.42 0.11
CA GLY A 279 -3.90 20.21 -1.11
C GLY A 279 -4.89 19.52 -2.08
N PRO A 280 -5.22 20.22 -3.19
CA PRO A 280 -5.01 21.62 -3.40
C PRO A 280 -5.85 22.50 -2.45
N PRO A 281 -5.42 23.71 -2.09
CA PRO A 281 -6.18 24.58 -1.21
C PRO A 281 -7.51 25.02 -1.85
N ILE A 282 -8.53 25.22 -1.03
CA ILE A 282 -9.82 25.78 -1.45
C ILE A 282 -9.81 27.25 -1.03
N PRO A 283 -9.78 28.22 -1.96
CA PRO A 283 -9.89 29.62 -1.61
C PRO A 283 -11.21 29.94 -0.91
N ALA A 284 -11.21 30.86 0.04
CA ALA A 284 -12.43 31.25 0.75
C ALA A 284 -13.48 31.80 -0.25
N GLY A 285 -14.69 31.26 -0.19
CA GLY A 285 -15.79 31.68 -1.07
C GLY A 285 -15.64 31.24 -2.54
N ALA A 286 -14.66 30.42 -2.87
CA ALA A 286 -14.43 29.97 -4.26
C ALA A 286 -15.60 29.18 -4.80
N THR A 287 -16.00 29.54 -6.03
CA THR A 287 -16.89 28.76 -6.89
C THR A 287 -16.08 28.26 -8.10
N PHE A 288 -16.37 27.05 -8.53
CA PHE A 288 -15.74 26.42 -9.68
C PHE A 288 -16.76 26.28 -10.80
N SER A 289 -16.44 26.77 -11.99
CA SER A 289 -17.26 26.52 -13.16
C SER A 289 -17.22 25.05 -13.56
N LYS A 290 -18.25 24.57 -14.25
CA LYS A 290 -18.30 23.24 -14.86
C LYS A 290 -17.23 23.14 -15.96
N SER A 291 -16.05 22.58 -15.62
CA SER A 291 -14.88 22.59 -16.51
C SER A 291 -13.91 21.43 -16.16
N GLN A 292 -13.01 21.12 -17.08
CA GLN A 292 -11.94 20.15 -16.85
C GLN A 292 -11.03 20.57 -15.68
N ALA A 293 -10.78 21.86 -15.51
CA ALA A 293 -9.99 22.35 -14.39
C ALA A 293 -10.62 22.05 -13.03
N PHE A 294 -11.94 22.07 -12.93
CA PHE A 294 -12.65 21.63 -11.73
C PHE A 294 -12.50 20.11 -11.51
N VAL A 295 -12.60 19.31 -12.57
CA VAL A 295 -12.40 17.85 -12.50
C VAL A 295 -10.99 17.54 -11.98
N ASP A 296 -9.97 18.14 -12.56
CA ASP A 296 -8.57 17.96 -12.16
C ASP A 296 -8.34 18.36 -10.71
N PHE A 297 -8.92 19.48 -10.29
CA PHE A 297 -8.90 19.95 -8.90
C PHE A 297 -9.55 18.92 -7.97
N LEU A 298 -10.73 18.41 -8.32
CA LEU A 298 -11.50 17.49 -7.48
C LEU A 298 -10.79 16.14 -7.37
N LEU A 299 -10.29 15.57 -8.48
CA LEU A 299 -9.59 14.29 -8.50
C LEU A 299 -8.27 14.38 -7.72
N ALA A 300 -7.50 15.45 -7.90
CA ALA A 300 -6.31 15.70 -7.10
C ALA A 300 -6.64 15.84 -5.60
N LYS A 301 -7.75 16.50 -5.28
CA LYS A 301 -8.23 16.67 -3.89
C LYS A 301 -8.58 15.33 -3.25
N ILE A 302 -9.26 14.44 -3.98
CA ILE A 302 -9.63 13.09 -3.54
C ILE A 302 -8.38 12.26 -3.26
N ILE A 303 -7.44 12.22 -4.17
CA ILE A 303 -6.19 11.45 -4.04
C ILE A 303 -5.39 11.92 -2.82
N ASN A 304 -5.23 13.25 -2.69
CA ASN A 304 -4.52 13.83 -1.56
C ASN A 304 -5.26 13.62 -0.23
N ALA A 305 -6.59 13.58 -0.24
CA ALA A 305 -7.41 13.25 0.93
C ALA A 305 -7.13 11.84 1.44
N GLU A 306 -7.07 10.86 0.54
CA GLU A 306 -6.77 9.48 0.90
C GLU A 306 -5.34 9.33 1.43
N HIS A 307 -4.36 9.93 0.76
CA HIS A 307 -2.97 9.96 1.26
C HIS A 307 -2.87 10.63 2.65
N ALA A 308 -3.60 11.72 2.88
CA ALA A 308 -3.61 12.38 4.17
C ALA A 308 -4.27 11.50 5.25
N ALA A 309 -5.36 10.81 4.92
CA ALA A 309 -6.04 9.89 5.83
C ALA A 309 -5.14 8.72 6.24
N HIS A 310 -4.37 8.16 5.32
CA HIS A 310 -3.40 7.10 5.62
C HIS A 310 -2.30 7.52 6.61
N ARG A 311 -2.04 8.83 6.77
CA ARG A 311 -1.12 9.37 7.78
C ARG A 311 -1.75 9.50 9.16
N SER A 312 -3.06 9.33 9.31
CA SER A 312 -3.70 9.32 10.62
C SER A 312 -3.22 8.13 11.45
N GLN A 313 -3.15 8.32 12.77
CA GLN A 313 -2.64 7.29 13.69
C GLN A 313 -3.37 5.95 13.53
N LYS A 314 -4.69 6.00 13.30
CA LYS A 314 -5.49 4.80 13.11
C LYS A 314 -5.08 3.99 11.89
N PHE A 315 -4.97 4.63 10.72
CA PHE A 315 -4.55 3.93 9.50
C PHE A 315 -3.08 3.53 9.54
N ALA A 316 -2.21 4.37 10.10
CA ALA A 316 -0.81 4.02 10.31
C ALA A 316 -0.67 2.76 11.18
N THR A 317 -1.41 2.66 12.29
CA THR A 317 -1.43 1.46 13.14
C THR A 317 -1.94 0.23 12.39
N MET A 318 -3.00 0.36 11.59
CA MET A 318 -3.52 -0.74 10.77
C MET A 318 -2.49 -1.19 9.73
N ALA A 319 -1.86 -0.25 9.03
CA ALA A 319 -0.82 -0.54 8.04
C ALA A 319 0.39 -1.22 8.68
N THR A 320 0.84 -0.77 9.85
CA THR A 320 1.93 -1.40 10.61
C THR A 320 1.58 -2.84 10.99
N ARG A 321 0.38 -3.10 11.50
CA ARG A 321 -0.07 -4.47 11.82
C ARG A 321 -0.10 -5.36 10.57
N THR A 322 -0.64 -4.86 9.47
CA THR A 322 -0.66 -5.60 8.20
C THR A 322 0.75 -5.94 7.74
N ARG A 323 1.67 -4.98 7.83
CA ARG A 323 3.08 -5.17 7.48
C ARG A 323 3.76 -6.20 8.38
N GLN A 324 3.51 -6.17 9.68
CA GLN A 324 4.02 -7.16 10.64
C GLN A 324 3.54 -8.58 10.30
N GLU A 325 2.25 -8.75 10.06
CA GLU A 325 1.70 -10.07 9.67
C GLU A 325 2.28 -10.56 8.34
N TYR A 326 2.48 -9.67 7.38
CA TYR A 326 3.08 -10.02 6.11
C TYR A 326 4.55 -10.47 6.27
N LEU A 327 5.32 -9.77 7.11
CA LEU A 327 6.70 -10.16 7.44
C LEU A 327 6.75 -11.52 8.15
N LYS A 328 5.82 -11.82 9.06
CA LYS A 328 5.68 -13.14 9.70
C LYS A 328 5.39 -14.25 8.68
N VAL A 329 4.53 -13.98 7.71
CA VAL A 329 4.24 -14.94 6.62
C VAL A 329 5.49 -15.24 5.80
N ILE A 330 6.25 -14.20 5.42
CA ILE A 330 7.52 -14.38 4.70
C ILE A 330 8.49 -15.23 5.52
N GLN A 331 8.60 -14.97 6.81
CA GLN A 331 9.44 -15.74 7.75
C GLN A 331 9.04 -17.22 7.80
N ASN A 332 7.76 -17.53 7.95
CA ASN A 332 7.26 -18.90 8.00
C ASN A 332 7.53 -19.66 6.69
N PHE A 333 7.40 -18.99 5.55
CA PHE A 333 7.75 -19.56 4.25
C PHE A 333 9.23 -19.91 4.15
N ALA A 334 10.11 -19.05 4.65
CA ALA A 334 11.55 -19.30 4.67
C ALA A 334 11.93 -20.49 5.58
N GLN A 335 11.28 -20.60 6.74
CA GLN A 335 11.51 -21.70 7.70
C GLN A 335 10.99 -23.05 7.19
N SER A 336 9.83 -23.09 6.56
CA SER A 336 9.25 -24.34 6.03
C SER A 336 10.12 -25.00 4.97
N LYS A 337 10.79 -24.21 4.13
CA LYS A 337 11.72 -24.74 3.13
C LYS A 337 13.01 -25.27 3.75
N ILE A 338 13.49 -24.71 4.86
CA ILE A 338 14.66 -25.21 5.59
C ILE A 338 14.37 -26.60 6.16
N LEU A 339 13.20 -26.83 6.71
CA LEU A 339 12.78 -28.14 7.22
C LEU A 339 12.70 -29.20 6.10
N LEU A 340 12.15 -28.85 4.94
CA LEU A 340 12.06 -29.75 3.79
C LEU A 340 13.45 -30.10 3.21
N HIS A 341 14.38 -29.15 3.23
CA HIS A 341 15.75 -29.40 2.74
C HIS A 341 16.55 -30.30 3.66
N ASN A 342 16.33 -30.24 4.98
CA ASN A 342 16.96 -31.12 5.95
C ASN A 342 16.41 -32.56 5.93
N ILE A 343 15.19 -32.77 5.42
CA ILE A 343 14.60 -34.12 5.25
C ILE A 343 15.07 -34.78 3.96
N SER A 344 15.50 -34.00 2.95
CA SER A 344 15.95 -34.55 1.66
C SER A 344 17.46 -34.80 1.53
N ASN A 345 18.23 -34.74 2.61
CA ASN A 345 19.67 -35.00 2.59
C ASN A 345 19.94 -36.48 2.38
N GLN A 346 19.88 -36.92 1.12
CA GLN A 346 20.71 -38.02 0.62
C GLN A 346 21.92 -37.45 -0.14
N PRO A 347 23.12 -38.07 -0.01
CA PRO A 347 24.35 -37.53 -0.56
C PRO A 347 24.45 -37.85 -2.05
N SER A 348 24.16 -36.92 -2.91
CA SER A 348 24.71 -36.76 -4.27
C SER A 348 23.87 -35.76 -5.11
N VAL A 349 24.15 -34.50 -4.98
CA VAL A 349 23.84 -33.52 -6.05
C VAL A 349 25.01 -32.54 -6.13
N THR A 350 25.75 -32.61 -7.20
CA THR A 350 26.71 -31.60 -7.63
C THR A 350 25.99 -30.29 -7.80
N ILE A 351 26.38 -29.33 -7.00
CA ILE A 351 25.82 -27.95 -7.06
C ILE A 351 26.59 -27.23 -8.17
N ASP A 352 25.90 -26.92 -9.25
CA ASP A 352 26.38 -25.95 -10.25
C ASP A 352 26.70 -24.60 -9.61
N PRO A 353 27.70 -23.85 -10.09
CA PRO A 353 28.11 -22.58 -9.50
C PRO A 353 26.97 -21.58 -9.56
N VAL A 354 26.42 -21.27 -8.39
CA VAL A 354 25.37 -20.26 -8.19
C VAL A 354 25.88 -18.89 -8.62
N PRO A 355 25.15 -18.15 -9.45
CA PRO A 355 25.51 -16.77 -9.81
C PRO A 355 25.60 -15.88 -8.57
N PRO A 356 26.28 -14.73 -8.61
CA PRO A 356 26.69 -13.92 -7.45
C PRO A 356 25.55 -13.70 -6.47
N CYS A 357 25.77 -14.16 -5.26
CA CYS A 357 24.78 -14.39 -4.20
C CYS A 357 23.93 -13.17 -3.86
N ARG A 358 22.62 -13.26 -4.11
CA ARG A 358 21.61 -12.47 -3.38
C ARG A 358 21.36 -13.16 -2.05
N LEU A 359 21.77 -12.53 -0.95
CA LEU A 359 21.52 -13.04 0.40
C LEU A 359 20.23 -12.39 0.93
N PHE A 360 19.27 -13.21 1.33
CA PHE A 360 18.05 -12.78 1.99
C PHE A 360 18.05 -13.30 3.42
N TYR A 361 17.78 -12.43 4.38
CA TYR A 361 17.64 -12.77 5.78
C TYR A 361 16.25 -12.39 6.27
N VAL A 362 15.62 -13.28 7.01
CA VAL A 362 14.34 -13.02 7.65
C VAL A 362 14.48 -13.27 9.14
N LEU A 363 14.15 -12.27 9.95
CA LEU A 363 14.17 -12.36 11.42
C LEU A 363 12.94 -13.12 11.92
N GLY A 364 13.17 -14.17 12.71
CA GLY A 364 12.16 -14.84 13.52
C GLY A 364 12.32 -14.42 14.98
N LEU A 365 11.29 -13.87 15.58
CA LEU A 365 11.16 -13.79 17.03
C LEU A 365 10.50 -15.08 17.50
N ASP A 366 11.27 -15.97 18.11
CA ASP A 366 10.71 -17.03 18.93
C ASP A 366 10.17 -16.37 20.19
N PHE A 367 8.85 -16.29 20.32
CA PHE A 367 8.20 -16.00 21.59
C PHE A 367 8.48 -17.17 22.55
N ILE A 368 9.53 -17.06 23.35
CA ILE A 368 9.65 -17.86 24.55
C ILE A 368 8.70 -17.23 25.55
N THR A 369 7.46 -17.70 25.56
CA THR A 369 6.60 -17.54 26.74
C THR A 369 7.22 -18.37 27.85
N SER A 370 7.90 -17.70 28.77
CA SER A 370 8.27 -18.26 30.05
C SER A 370 7.01 -18.63 30.82
N SER A 371 6.65 -19.88 30.83
CA SER A 371 5.74 -20.46 31.81
C SER A 371 6.01 -21.94 31.98
N HIS A 372 6.65 -22.24 33.09
CA HIS A 372 6.64 -23.48 33.87
C HIS A 372 6.63 -24.84 33.19
N CYS A 373 7.70 -25.57 33.51
CA CYS A 373 7.75 -27.03 33.58
C CYS A 373 6.40 -27.66 33.93
N LEU A 374 5.96 -28.64 33.13
CA LEU A 374 5.52 -29.95 33.60
C LEU A 374 5.15 -30.89 32.42
N ALA A 375 5.83 -32.05 32.45
CA ALA A 375 5.37 -33.32 31.90
C ALA A 375 5.06 -33.50 30.40
N ARG A 376 5.90 -34.32 29.77
CA ARG A 376 5.54 -35.08 28.54
C ARG A 376 4.31 -35.93 28.77
N PRO A 377 3.50 -36.15 27.73
CA PRO A 377 3.35 -37.50 27.24
C PRO A 377 3.70 -37.68 25.75
N VAL A 378 4.29 -38.81 25.49
CA VAL A 378 4.43 -39.47 24.19
C VAL A 378 3.05 -39.68 23.60
N LEU A 379 2.82 -39.26 22.37
CA LEU A 379 1.70 -39.74 21.55
C LEU A 379 2.16 -39.96 20.11
N GLU A 380 1.72 -41.09 19.65
CA GLU A 380 2.06 -41.79 18.42
C GLU A 380 1.74 -41.03 17.13
N ALA A 381 2.48 -41.37 16.11
CA ALA A 381 2.31 -40.97 14.73
C ALA A 381 0.92 -41.35 14.20
N GLY A 382 0.08 -40.33 13.95
CA GLY A 382 -1.16 -40.44 13.19
C GLY A 382 -1.06 -39.59 11.94
N GLN A 383 -1.18 -40.23 10.79
CA GLN A 383 -1.22 -39.61 9.46
C GLN A 383 -2.32 -38.57 9.36
N ILE A 384 -1.95 -37.34 9.01
CA ILE A 384 -2.92 -36.32 8.59
C ILE A 384 -2.75 -36.13 7.08
N PRO A 385 -3.82 -36.29 6.29
CA PRO A 385 -3.72 -36.15 4.83
C PRO A 385 -3.60 -34.67 4.44
N ILE A 386 -2.61 -34.38 3.62
CA ILE A 386 -2.39 -33.09 2.97
C ILE A 386 -3.44 -32.95 1.86
N SER A 387 -4.56 -32.29 2.13
CA SER A 387 -5.44 -31.79 1.09
C SER A 387 -6.35 -30.69 1.63
N SER A 388 -5.95 -29.46 1.50
CA SER A 388 -6.88 -28.34 1.38
C SER A 388 -6.21 -27.07 0.85
N PRO A 389 -6.40 -26.76 -0.43
CA PRO A 389 -6.07 -25.44 -0.99
C PRO A 389 -6.96 -24.31 -0.45
N LEU A 390 -8.02 -24.63 0.27
CA LEU A 390 -9.04 -23.70 0.78
C LEU A 390 -8.56 -22.78 1.89
N LEU A 391 -7.56 -23.16 2.67
CA LEU A 391 -7.02 -22.29 3.73
C LEU A 391 -6.18 -21.14 3.18
N ILE A 392 -5.50 -21.35 2.06
CA ILE A 392 -4.70 -20.29 1.38
C ILE A 392 -5.62 -19.29 0.69
N LEU A 393 -6.73 -19.76 0.12
CA LEU A 393 -7.75 -18.90 -0.50
C LEU A 393 -8.51 -18.05 0.53
N SER A 394 -8.76 -18.57 1.73
CA SER A 394 -9.38 -17.84 2.83
C SER A 394 -8.50 -16.68 3.32
N PHE A 395 -7.18 -16.89 3.42
CA PHE A 395 -6.24 -15.84 3.79
C PHE A 395 -6.09 -14.76 2.69
N ILE A 396 -6.06 -15.16 1.43
CA ILE A 396 -6.01 -14.24 0.29
C ILE A 396 -7.31 -13.43 0.20
N ALA A 397 -8.47 -14.04 0.46
CA ALA A 397 -9.76 -13.34 0.48
C ALA A 397 -9.86 -12.35 1.65
N PHE A 398 -9.30 -12.67 2.83
CA PHE A 398 -9.26 -11.75 3.95
C PHE A 398 -8.35 -10.54 3.67
N PHE A 399 -7.22 -10.74 2.99
CA PHE A 399 -6.30 -9.67 2.59
C PHE A 399 -6.81 -8.84 1.42
N SER A 400 -7.59 -9.41 0.49
CA SER A 400 -8.25 -8.65 -0.58
C SER A 400 -9.40 -7.76 -0.09
N LEU A 401 -9.90 -7.97 1.13
CA LEU A 401 -10.89 -7.12 1.78
C LEU A 401 -10.28 -5.92 2.53
N PHE A 402 -8.96 -5.93 2.78
CA PHE A 402 -8.27 -4.91 3.58
C PHE A 402 -7.14 -4.17 2.86
N LEU A 403 -6.80 -4.56 1.62
CA LEU A 403 -5.83 -3.83 0.80
C LEU A 403 -6.52 -3.32 -0.48
N PRO A 404 -6.29 -2.05 -0.87
CA PRO A 404 -6.84 -1.47 -2.08
C PRO A 404 -6.37 -2.20 -3.35
#